data_80691613ab9b8777a57c7b387d6cf2de
#
_entry.id   80691613ab9b8777a57c7b387d6cf2de
#
_cell.length_a   1.000
_cell.length_b   1.000
_cell.length_c   1.000
_cell.angle_alpha   90.00
_cell.angle_beta   90.00
_cell.angle_gamma   90.00
#
_symmetry.space_group_name_H-M   'P 1'
#
loop_
_entity.id
_entity.type
_entity.pdbx_description
1 polymer ?
#
loop_
_entity_poly.entity_id
_entity_poly.type
_entity_poly.pdbx_seq_one_letter_code
_entity_poly.pdbx_strand_id
1 'polypeptide(L)'
;MWFYEKQLQYPVKIKNPNPKLAGIIISQLGGPDGEIGASMRYLHQRYSCPYDKVTGILTDVGSEELGHMEMIAAIIHQLTKNLTLEEIDGTPFAAYFVDHTTSAYPVAASGVPFDMKYVGVKGDILTDLNEDLAAEQKARTTYDNILRLSDDPDVNDVIKFLRAREIVHYQRFAERVQSG
;
A
#
# COMPACT_ATOMS: atom_id res chain seq x y z
N MET A 1 -6.25 -18.53 -17.26
CA MET A 1 -7.37 -18.32 -16.33
C MET A 1 -6.85 -17.41 -15.22
N TRP A 2 -7.56 -16.36 -14.89
CA TRP A 2 -7.17 -15.46 -13.80
C TRP A 2 -7.88 -15.90 -12.50
N PHE A 3 -7.14 -15.96 -11.37
CA PHE A 3 -7.69 -16.34 -10.07
C PHE A 3 -7.57 -15.17 -9.10
N TYR A 4 -8.61 -14.97 -8.30
CA TYR A 4 -8.64 -14.07 -7.17
C TYR A 4 -9.17 -14.82 -5.95
N GLU A 5 -8.35 -14.97 -4.92
CA GLU A 5 -8.76 -15.56 -3.64
C GLU A 5 -9.18 -14.45 -2.68
N LYS A 6 -10.36 -14.62 -2.07
CA LYS A 6 -10.88 -13.70 -1.04
C LYS A 6 -10.27 -13.97 0.34
N GLN A 7 -9.00 -14.31 0.38
CA GLN A 7 -8.27 -14.57 1.61
C GLN A 7 -7.12 -13.58 1.71
N LEU A 8 -7.17 -12.75 2.76
CA LEU A 8 -6.07 -11.84 3.04
C LEU A 8 -4.84 -12.62 3.47
N GLN A 9 -3.65 -12.17 3.07
CA GLN A 9 -2.37 -12.78 3.42
C GLN A 9 -2.09 -12.75 4.93
N TYR A 10 -2.61 -11.74 5.62
CA TYR A 10 -2.62 -11.64 7.07
C TYR A 10 -4.02 -11.18 7.53
N PRO A 11 -4.58 -11.71 8.64
CA PRO A 11 -5.93 -11.38 9.07
C PRO A 11 -6.03 -9.94 9.55
N VAL A 12 -7.07 -9.22 9.10
CA VAL A 12 -7.42 -7.88 9.56
C VAL A 12 -8.66 -7.98 10.46
N LYS A 13 -8.47 -7.77 11.77
CA LYS A 13 -9.53 -7.88 12.79
C LYS A 13 -9.41 -6.74 13.79
N ILE A 14 -9.89 -5.56 13.41
CA ILE A 14 -9.83 -4.34 14.24
C ILE A 14 -11.15 -4.20 14.99
N LYS A 15 -11.06 -4.05 16.30
CA LYS A 15 -12.23 -3.99 17.19
C LYS A 15 -12.79 -2.58 17.31
N ASN A 16 -11.92 -1.58 17.40
CA ASN A 16 -12.30 -0.21 17.71
C ASN A 16 -12.20 0.69 16.49
N PRO A 17 -13.30 1.29 16.00
CA PRO A 17 -13.24 2.29 14.96
C PRO A 17 -12.39 3.49 15.39
N ASN A 18 -11.65 4.06 14.45
CA ASN A 18 -10.80 5.23 14.67
C ASN A 18 -10.65 6.02 13.36
N PRO A 19 -11.47 7.04 13.13
CA PRO A 19 -11.45 7.81 11.89
C PRO A 19 -10.15 8.60 11.69
N LYS A 20 -9.53 9.07 12.78
CA LYS A 20 -8.24 9.75 12.71
C LYS A 20 -7.16 8.82 12.15
N LEU A 21 -7.10 7.59 12.62
CA LEU A 21 -6.12 6.61 12.18
C LEU A 21 -6.39 6.15 10.75
N ALA A 22 -7.66 5.99 10.36
CA ALA A 22 -8.04 5.70 8.99
C ALA A 22 -7.53 6.77 8.01
N GLY A 23 -7.70 8.06 8.36
CA GLY A 23 -7.21 9.18 7.56
C GLY A 23 -5.69 9.24 7.41
N ILE A 24 -4.94 8.63 8.31
CA ILE A 24 -3.48 8.49 8.23
C ILE A 24 -3.09 7.30 7.35
N ILE A 25 -3.69 6.15 7.61
CA ILE A 25 -3.36 4.88 6.94
C ILE A 25 -3.73 4.90 5.45
N ILE A 26 -4.70 5.70 5.04
CA ILE A 26 -5.16 5.79 3.65
C ILE A 26 -4.03 6.19 2.68
N SER A 27 -2.95 6.80 3.16
CA SER A 27 -1.75 7.07 2.35
C SER A 27 -1.11 5.80 1.81
N GLN A 28 -1.22 4.67 2.49
CA GLN A 28 -0.75 3.38 2.00
C GLN A 28 -1.71 2.73 0.98
N LEU A 29 -2.92 3.28 0.83
CA LEU A 29 -3.80 2.89 -0.27
C LEU A 29 -3.49 3.69 -1.54
N GLY A 30 -3.66 5.00 -1.50
CA GLY A 30 -3.63 5.87 -2.67
C GLY A 30 -2.58 6.97 -2.64
N GLY A 31 -1.70 7.00 -1.66
CA GLY A 31 -0.55 7.91 -1.65
C GLY A 31 0.51 7.53 -2.70
N PRO A 32 1.50 8.42 -2.93
CA PRO A 32 2.53 8.20 -3.95
C PRO A 32 3.39 6.95 -3.70
N ASP A 33 3.49 6.51 -2.47
CA ASP A 33 4.27 5.34 -2.03
C ASP A 33 3.36 4.22 -1.48
N GLY A 34 2.07 4.24 -1.84
CA GLY A 34 1.09 3.25 -1.41
C GLY A 34 1.02 2.03 -2.33
N GLU A 35 0.26 1.03 -1.89
CA GLU A 35 0.19 -0.30 -2.50
C GLU A 35 -0.34 -0.28 -3.95
N ILE A 36 -1.27 0.63 -4.29
CA ILE A 36 -1.75 0.78 -5.67
C ILE A 36 -0.60 1.19 -6.58
N GLY A 37 0.20 2.16 -6.18
CA GLY A 37 1.36 2.62 -6.94
C GLY A 37 2.41 1.52 -7.12
N ALA A 38 2.71 0.76 -6.06
CA ALA A 38 3.64 -0.36 -6.07
C ALA A 38 3.18 -1.44 -7.07
N SER A 39 1.94 -1.89 -6.94
CA SER A 39 1.35 -2.88 -7.84
C SER A 39 1.38 -2.43 -9.30
N MET A 40 0.90 -1.22 -9.61
CA MET A 40 0.89 -0.68 -10.98
C MET A 40 2.30 -0.59 -11.57
N ARG A 41 3.29 -0.21 -10.77
CA ARG A 41 4.70 -0.11 -11.18
C ARG A 41 5.24 -1.46 -11.61
N TYR A 42 5.25 -2.45 -10.73
CA TYR A 42 5.89 -3.75 -10.97
C TYR A 42 5.17 -4.56 -12.04
N LEU A 43 3.84 -4.59 -12.04
CA LEU A 43 3.05 -5.32 -13.03
C LEU A 43 3.17 -4.74 -14.44
N HIS A 44 3.52 -3.47 -14.60
CA HIS A 44 3.72 -2.87 -15.93
C HIS A 44 5.18 -2.91 -16.38
N GLN A 45 6.15 -2.77 -15.49
CA GLN A 45 7.58 -2.91 -15.81
C GLN A 45 7.93 -4.29 -16.39
N ARG A 46 7.25 -5.34 -15.92
CA ARG A 46 7.50 -6.72 -16.36
C ARG A 46 7.35 -6.94 -17.86
N TYR A 47 6.54 -6.15 -18.57
CA TYR A 47 6.30 -6.31 -20.00
C TYR A 47 7.47 -5.87 -20.88
N SER A 48 8.33 -4.99 -20.39
CA SER A 48 9.55 -4.55 -21.07
C SER A 48 10.82 -5.23 -20.54
N CYS A 49 10.71 -6.03 -19.49
CA CYS A 49 11.85 -6.71 -18.89
C CYS A 49 12.34 -7.86 -19.78
N PRO A 50 13.63 -7.87 -20.21
CA PRO A 50 14.15 -8.92 -21.06
C PRO A 50 14.61 -10.18 -20.31
N TYR A 51 14.51 -10.20 -18.97
CA TYR A 51 15.03 -11.29 -18.12
C TYR A 51 13.90 -12.03 -17.43
N ASP A 52 13.68 -13.30 -17.77
CA ASP A 52 12.57 -14.12 -17.26
C ASP A 52 12.53 -14.18 -15.73
N LYS A 53 13.69 -14.28 -15.07
CA LYS A 53 13.75 -14.32 -13.61
C LYS A 53 13.29 -13.01 -12.96
N VAL A 54 13.65 -11.88 -13.56
CA VAL A 54 13.23 -10.56 -13.08
C VAL A 54 11.74 -10.35 -13.36
N THR A 55 11.28 -10.74 -14.54
CA THR A 55 9.85 -10.72 -14.90
C THR A 55 9.01 -11.55 -13.91
N GLY A 56 9.53 -12.71 -13.51
CA GLY A 56 8.90 -13.56 -12.48
C GLY A 56 8.79 -12.84 -11.13
N ILE A 57 9.84 -12.16 -10.69
CA ILE A 57 9.83 -11.39 -9.42
C ILE A 57 8.90 -10.18 -9.49
N LEU A 58 8.94 -9.41 -10.58
CA LEU A 58 8.03 -8.28 -10.79
C LEU A 58 6.56 -8.74 -10.79
N THR A 59 6.29 -9.92 -11.34
CA THR A 59 4.94 -10.52 -11.32
C THR A 59 4.54 -10.94 -9.92
N ASP A 60 5.42 -11.63 -9.19
CA ASP A 60 5.17 -12.15 -7.86
C ASP A 60 4.94 -11.00 -6.86
N VAL A 61 5.89 -10.07 -6.79
CA VAL A 61 5.78 -8.90 -5.91
C VAL A 61 4.61 -8.02 -6.31
N GLY A 62 4.46 -7.67 -7.58
CA GLY A 62 3.37 -6.80 -8.03
C GLY A 62 1.97 -7.39 -7.81
N SER A 63 1.81 -8.71 -7.85
CA SER A 63 0.54 -9.38 -7.49
C SER A 63 0.35 -9.46 -5.98
N GLU A 64 1.41 -9.59 -5.19
CA GLU A 64 1.36 -9.52 -3.73
C GLU A 64 0.89 -8.13 -3.27
N GLU A 65 1.33 -7.05 -3.94
CA GLU A 65 0.88 -5.68 -3.63
C GLU A 65 -0.62 -5.46 -3.85
N LEU A 66 -1.26 -6.20 -4.76
CA LEU A 66 -2.73 -6.20 -4.86
C LEU A 66 -3.37 -6.77 -3.58
N GLY A 67 -2.76 -7.79 -2.98
CA GLY A 67 -3.19 -8.34 -1.69
C GLY A 67 -2.98 -7.35 -0.54
N HIS A 68 -1.86 -6.61 -0.54
CA HIS A 68 -1.58 -5.56 0.44
C HIS A 68 -2.58 -4.39 0.31
N MET A 69 -2.90 -3.99 -0.92
CA MET A 69 -3.96 -3.01 -1.19
C MET A 69 -5.30 -3.43 -0.56
N GLU A 70 -5.70 -4.70 -0.71
CA GLU A 70 -6.90 -5.25 -0.08
C GLU A 70 -6.81 -5.21 1.46
N MET A 71 -5.64 -5.48 2.03
CA MET A 71 -5.44 -5.41 3.48
C MET A 71 -5.57 -3.97 4.00
N ILE A 72 -4.98 -2.99 3.31
CA ILE A 72 -5.13 -1.57 3.67
C ILE A 72 -6.60 -1.13 3.55
N ALA A 73 -7.29 -1.51 2.47
CA ALA A 73 -8.71 -1.21 2.32
C ALA A 73 -9.56 -1.84 3.44
N ALA A 74 -9.25 -3.06 3.85
CA ALA A 74 -9.91 -3.73 4.97
C ALA A 74 -9.65 -3.02 6.31
N ILE A 75 -8.44 -2.52 6.56
CA ILE A 75 -8.11 -1.70 7.73
C ILE A 75 -8.97 -0.43 7.74
N ILE A 76 -8.99 0.32 6.64
CA ILE A 76 -9.75 1.56 6.50
C ILE A 76 -11.24 1.30 6.75
N HIS A 77 -11.80 0.25 6.12
CA HIS A 77 -13.19 -0.15 6.31
C HIS A 77 -13.50 -0.44 7.79
N GLN A 78 -12.67 -1.22 8.47
CA GLN A 78 -12.91 -1.59 9.86
C GLN A 78 -12.70 -0.42 10.83
N LEU A 79 -11.80 0.51 10.54
CA LEU A 79 -11.59 1.72 11.31
C LEU A 79 -12.73 2.76 11.16
N THR A 80 -13.50 2.68 10.08
CA THR A 80 -14.57 3.65 9.78
C THR A 80 -15.97 3.06 9.87
N LYS A 81 -16.05 1.76 10.14
CA LYS A 81 -17.31 1.02 10.21
C LYS A 81 -18.20 1.55 11.34
N ASN A 82 -19.45 1.87 11.00
CA ASN A 82 -20.51 2.30 11.92
C ASN A 82 -20.17 3.59 12.70
N LEU A 83 -19.31 4.45 12.18
CA LEU A 83 -19.05 5.76 12.77
C LEU A 83 -20.30 6.64 12.72
N THR A 84 -20.54 7.35 13.79
CA THR A 84 -21.51 8.45 13.83
C THR A 84 -20.89 9.74 13.28
N LEU A 85 -21.72 10.70 12.88
CA LEU A 85 -21.23 12.01 12.43
C LEU A 85 -20.49 12.74 13.55
N GLU A 86 -20.89 12.56 14.81
CA GLU A 86 -20.21 13.15 15.96
C GLU A 86 -18.78 12.61 16.14
N GLU A 87 -18.56 11.31 15.87
CA GLU A 87 -17.22 10.70 15.93
C GLU A 87 -16.32 11.13 14.75
N ILE A 88 -16.91 11.53 13.62
CA ILE A 88 -16.19 12.03 12.44
C ILE A 88 -15.87 13.50 12.58
N ASP A 89 -16.79 14.29 13.09
CA ASP A 89 -16.66 15.74 13.21
C ASP A 89 -15.44 16.14 14.07
N GLY A 90 -14.73 17.15 13.61
CA GLY A 90 -13.49 17.62 14.26
C GLY A 90 -12.27 16.71 14.05
N THR A 91 -12.39 15.61 13.30
CA THR A 91 -11.25 14.77 12.90
C THR A 91 -10.74 15.11 11.49
N PRO A 92 -9.47 14.82 11.16
CA PRO A 92 -8.97 14.97 9.80
C PRO A 92 -9.74 14.14 8.75
N PHE A 93 -10.43 13.08 9.16
CA PHE A 93 -11.25 12.25 8.30
C PHE A 93 -12.53 12.95 7.82
N ALA A 94 -12.99 14.01 8.50
CA ALA A 94 -14.18 14.76 8.11
C ALA A 94 -14.06 15.34 6.70
N ALA A 95 -12.89 15.84 6.31
CA ALA A 95 -12.65 16.33 4.96
C ALA A 95 -12.78 15.23 3.90
N TYR A 96 -12.24 14.05 4.17
CA TYR A 96 -12.37 12.88 3.31
C TYR A 96 -13.84 12.43 3.21
N PHE A 97 -14.54 12.42 4.33
CA PHE A 97 -15.94 11.97 4.42
C PHE A 97 -16.88 12.80 3.54
N VAL A 98 -16.62 14.10 3.38
CA VAL A 98 -17.44 14.98 2.53
C VAL A 98 -17.52 14.46 1.09
N ASP A 99 -16.40 14.00 0.54
CA ASP A 99 -16.33 13.56 -0.86
C ASP A 99 -16.59 12.05 -1.03
N HIS A 100 -16.26 11.24 -0.01
CA HIS A 100 -16.18 9.79 -0.17
C HIS A 100 -16.95 8.99 0.88
N THR A 101 -17.55 9.65 1.87
CA THR A 101 -18.17 9.00 3.05
C THR A 101 -17.17 8.04 3.72
N THR A 102 -17.54 6.81 4.02
CA THR A 102 -16.68 5.77 4.58
C THR A 102 -16.18 4.76 3.53
N SER A 103 -16.23 5.11 2.25
CA SER A 103 -15.68 4.26 1.18
C SER A 103 -14.15 4.28 1.20
N ALA A 104 -13.52 3.24 0.67
CA ALA A 104 -12.07 3.18 0.50
C ALA A 104 -11.66 3.79 -0.84
N TYR A 105 -11.70 5.11 -0.94
CA TYR A 105 -11.26 5.81 -2.15
C TYR A 105 -9.74 6.08 -2.09
N PRO A 106 -8.99 5.79 -3.17
CA PRO A 106 -7.53 5.89 -3.17
C PRO A 106 -7.03 7.34 -3.15
N VAL A 107 -6.68 7.83 -1.97
CA VAL A 107 -6.05 9.15 -1.77
C VAL A 107 -4.85 9.03 -0.83
N ALA A 108 -4.00 10.04 -0.84
CA ALA A 108 -3.02 10.26 0.24
C ALA A 108 -3.71 10.84 1.49
N ALA A 109 -3.06 10.77 2.66
CA ALA A 109 -3.55 11.41 3.89
C ALA A 109 -3.74 12.93 3.74
N SER A 110 -3.04 13.56 2.80
CA SER A 110 -3.21 14.97 2.43
C SER A 110 -4.49 15.25 1.63
N GLY A 111 -5.25 14.22 1.22
CA GLY A 111 -6.43 14.33 0.38
C GLY A 111 -6.17 14.31 -1.13
N VAL A 112 -4.90 14.24 -1.56
CA VAL A 112 -4.55 14.17 -2.99
C VAL A 112 -4.89 12.78 -3.52
N PRO A 113 -5.73 12.64 -4.56
CA PRO A 113 -6.06 11.36 -5.16
C PRO A 113 -4.83 10.67 -5.76
N PHE A 114 -4.88 9.34 -5.85
CA PHE A 114 -3.84 8.58 -6.54
C PHE A 114 -3.66 9.10 -7.97
N ASP A 115 -2.41 9.25 -8.38
CA ASP A 115 -2.05 9.76 -9.70
C ASP A 115 -0.98 8.86 -10.34
N MET A 116 -1.24 8.35 -11.54
CA MET A 116 -0.31 7.52 -12.29
C MET A 116 1.05 8.17 -12.57
N LYS A 117 1.16 9.50 -12.46
CA LYS A 117 2.46 10.20 -12.59
C LYS A 117 3.50 9.78 -11.54
N TYR A 118 3.05 9.18 -10.43
CA TYR A 118 3.94 8.64 -9.40
C TYR A 118 4.57 7.29 -9.80
N VAL A 119 4.06 6.65 -10.87
CA VAL A 119 4.48 5.33 -11.28
C VAL A 119 5.50 5.41 -12.40
N GLY A 120 6.73 4.99 -12.11
CA GLY A 120 7.81 4.88 -13.09
C GLY A 120 7.77 3.57 -13.86
N VAL A 121 7.68 3.67 -15.18
CA VAL A 121 7.86 2.55 -16.12
C VAL A 121 8.66 3.10 -17.29
N LYS A 122 9.97 2.93 -17.29
CA LYS A 122 10.86 3.51 -18.29
C LYS A 122 11.23 2.55 -19.42
N GLY A 123 11.07 1.24 -19.20
CA GLY A 123 11.48 0.23 -20.16
C GLY A 123 13.00 -0.04 -20.16
N ASP A 124 13.74 0.57 -19.25
CA ASP A 124 15.10 0.24 -18.90
C ASP A 124 15.11 -0.45 -17.54
N ILE A 125 15.46 -1.72 -17.53
CA ILE A 125 15.27 -2.56 -16.34
C ILE A 125 16.12 -2.13 -15.15
N LEU A 126 17.32 -1.59 -15.37
CA LEU A 126 18.15 -1.10 -14.27
C LEU A 126 17.57 0.17 -13.67
N THR A 127 17.06 1.08 -14.51
CA THR A 127 16.35 2.26 -14.04
C THR A 127 15.11 1.87 -13.24
N ASP A 128 14.29 0.98 -13.77
CA ASP A 128 13.04 0.54 -13.16
C ASP A 128 13.30 -0.17 -11.81
N LEU A 129 14.27 -1.09 -11.74
CA LEU A 129 14.62 -1.76 -10.47
C LEU A 129 15.19 -0.81 -9.41
N ASN A 130 15.95 0.22 -9.79
CA ASN A 130 16.44 1.21 -8.82
C ASN A 130 15.30 2.07 -8.26
N GLU A 131 14.30 2.38 -9.08
CA GLU A 131 13.08 3.04 -8.61
C GLU A 131 12.29 2.13 -7.67
N ASP A 132 12.18 0.84 -7.99
CA ASP A 132 11.50 -0.16 -7.16
C ASP A 132 12.14 -0.26 -5.78
N LEU A 133 13.47 -0.32 -5.70
CA LEU A 133 14.20 -0.28 -4.42
C LEU A 133 13.85 0.96 -3.60
N ALA A 134 13.79 2.12 -4.25
CA ALA A 134 13.41 3.36 -3.59
C ALA A 134 11.93 3.35 -3.17
N ALA A 135 11.05 2.79 -3.98
CA ALA A 135 9.62 2.67 -3.68
C ALA A 135 9.38 1.81 -2.43
N GLU A 136 10.00 0.64 -2.34
CA GLU A 136 9.91 -0.26 -1.17
C GLU A 136 10.40 0.43 0.12
N GLN A 137 11.52 1.17 0.05
CA GLN A 137 12.04 1.89 1.21
C GLN A 137 11.14 3.05 1.64
N LYS A 138 10.50 3.74 0.71
CA LYS A 138 9.55 4.81 1.02
C LYS A 138 8.28 4.25 1.66
N ALA A 139 7.74 3.15 1.11
CA ALA A 139 6.59 2.45 1.70
C ALA A 139 6.90 1.96 3.11
N ARG A 140 8.04 1.29 3.31
CA ARG A 140 8.51 0.86 4.64
C ARG A 140 8.60 2.04 5.63
N THR A 141 9.17 3.17 5.20
CA THR A 141 9.29 4.36 6.05
C THR A 141 7.92 4.92 6.42
N THR A 142 6.96 4.90 5.50
CA THR A 142 5.58 5.32 5.75
C THR A 142 4.92 4.40 6.77
N TYR A 143 5.10 3.09 6.69
CA TYR A 143 4.65 2.14 7.72
C TYR A 143 5.29 2.42 9.10
N ASP A 144 6.60 2.71 9.15
CA ASP A 144 7.27 3.11 10.39
C ASP A 144 6.64 4.37 11.01
N ASN A 145 6.28 5.36 10.17
CA ASN A 145 5.64 6.59 10.64
C ASN A 145 4.22 6.32 11.16
N ILE A 146 3.44 5.45 10.50
CA ILE A 146 2.12 5.02 10.97
C ILE A 146 2.25 4.35 12.35
N LEU A 147 3.20 3.43 12.52
CA LEU A 147 3.43 2.75 13.79
C LEU A 147 3.82 3.70 14.94
N ARG A 148 4.43 4.85 14.64
CA ARG A 148 4.74 5.89 15.66
C ARG A 148 3.51 6.68 16.10
N LEU A 149 2.45 6.69 15.28
CA LEU A 149 1.22 7.43 15.54
C LEU A 149 0.08 6.55 16.05
N SER A 150 0.21 5.23 15.92
CA SER A 150 -0.81 4.26 16.29
C SER A 150 -0.44 3.54 17.58
N ASP A 151 -1.37 3.51 18.53
CA ASP A 151 -1.31 2.73 19.75
C ASP A 151 -2.28 1.53 19.76
N ASP A 152 -3.04 1.33 18.68
CA ASP A 152 -3.97 0.21 18.55
C ASP A 152 -3.22 -1.07 18.16
N PRO A 153 -3.19 -2.11 19.03
CA PRO A 153 -2.48 -3.34 18.76
C PRO A 153 -3.08 -4.12 17.58
N ASP A 154 -4.40 -4.07 17.37
CA ASP A 154 -5.07 -4.78 16.27
C ASP A 154 -4.64 -4.20 14.90
N VAL A 155 -4.43 -2.88 14.84
CA VAL A 155 -3.89 -2.18 13.65
C VAL A 155 -2.40 -2.44 13.51
N ASN A 156 -1.65 -2.27 14.61
CA ASN A 156 -0.19 -2.35 14.59
C ASN A 156 0.31 -3.73 14.17
N ASP A 157 -0.40 -4.80 14.46
CA ASP A 157 -0.01 -6.16 14.05
C ASP A 157 -0.05 -6.31 12.53
N VAL A 158 -1.11 -5.80 11.88
CA VAL A 158 -1.23 -5.83 10.41
C VAL A 158 -0.17 -4.92 9.77
N ILE A 159 0.02 -3.71 10.29
CA ILE A 159 1.02 -2.76 9.76
C ILE A 159 2.44 -3.31 9.89
N LYS A 160 2.77 -3.98 10.99
CA LYS A 160 4.08 -4.66 11.14
C LYS A 160 4.29 -5.78 10.13
N PHE A 161 3.23 -6.54 9.83
CA PHE A 161 3.28 -7.57 8.79
C PHE A 161 3.59 -6.94 7.43
N LEU A 162 2.82 -5.94 6.99
CA LEU A 162 3.02 -5.24 5.73
C LEU A 162 4.43 -4.64 5.65
N ARG A 163 4.85 -3.90 6.69
CA ARG A 163 6.21 -3.37 6.80
C ARG A 163 7.30 -4.43 6.61
N ALA A 164 7.10 -5.63 7.14
CA ALA A 164 8.06 -6.72 6.98
C ALA A 164 8.10 -7.23 5.53
N ARG A 165 6.98 -7.17 4.79
CA ARG A 165 6.95 -7.53 3.37
C ARG A 165 7.74 -6.54 2.51
N GLU A 166 7.66 -5.24 2.78
CA GLU A 166 8.48 -4.22 2.08
C GLU A 166 9.99 -4.53 2.16
N ILE A 167 10.44 -5.03 3.31
CA ILE A 167 11.85 -5.43 3.48
C ILE A 167 12.19 -6.64 2.59
N VAL A 168 11.30 -7.61 2.49
CA VAL A 168 11.49 -8.78 1.64
C VAL A 168 11.47 -8.42 0.15
N HIS A 169 10.54 -7.54 -0.26
CA HIS A 169 10.46 -7.04 -1.63
C HIS A 169 11.73 -6.28 -2.01
N TYR A 170 12.18 -5.37 -1.15
CA TYR A 170 13.45 -4.67 -1.33
C TYR A 170 14.63 -5.63 -1.55
N GLN A 171 14.74 -6.67 -0.72
CA GLN A 171 15.81 -7.67 -0.84
C GLN A 171 15.74 -8.41 -2.18
N ARG A 172 14.55 -8.81 -2.61
CA ARG A 172 14.33 -9.48 -3.90
C ARG A 172 14.78 -8.63 -5.08
N PHE A 173 14.45 -7.33 -5.09
CA PHE A 173 14.90 -6.41 -6.14
C PHE A 173 16.40 -6.13 -6.05
N ALA A 174 16.95 -5.94 -4.84
CA ALA A 174 18.38 -5.67 -4.65
C ALA A 174 19.27 -6.80 -5.16
N GLU A 175 18.90 -8.06 -4.94
CA GLU A 175 19.60 -9.23 -5.48
C GLU A 175 19.68 -9.21 -7.03
N ARG A 176 18.69 -8.61 -7.70
CA ARG A 176 18.66 -8.53 -9.16
C ARG A 176 19.49 -7.38 -9.70
N VAL A 177 19.51 -6.25 -9.03
CA VAL A 177 20.40 -5.14 -9.38
C VAL A 177 21.88 -5.56 -9.28
N GLN A 178 22.23 -6.38 -8.28
CA GLN A 178 23.61 -6.86 -8.08
C GLN A 178 24.03 -8.01 -9.01
N SER A 179 23.09 -8.75 -9.56
CA SER A 179 23.38 -9.93 -10.39
C SER A 179 23.31 -9.70 -11.90
N GLY A 180 22.98 -8.47 -12.33
CA GLY A 180 22.98 -8.00 -13.74
C GLY A 180 24.20 -7.18 -14.06
#